data_2a61ddec30b28b522f2e334f5587807b
#
_entry.id   2a61ddec30b28b522f2e334f5587807b
#
_cell.length_a   1.000
_cell.length_b   1.000
_cell.length_c   1.000
_cell.angle_alpha   90.00
_cell.angle_beta   90.00
_cell.angle_gamma   90.00
#
_symmetry.space_group_name_H-M   'P 1'
#
loop_
_entity.id
_entity.type
_entity.pdbx_description
1 polymer ?
#
loop_
_entity_poly.entity_id
_entity_poly.type
_entity_poly.pdbx_seq_one_letter_code
_entity_poly.pdbx_strand_id
1 'polypeptide(L)'
;MYSHPSAKVDIVLVHGLNGDPQRTWTAKSPNGNGAFWPVDLLPKSLEAENAHANVLVYGYNADVSSKKHGTGPSSNYIHQHAQTLVTFLTTYRKSRKTTRNPIIWVAHSLGGILVKRALEHSDSVRVADHEDYRSIYVSTYGIIFLGTPHDGSELASWGSALQGMAGHVPRKFFDSEPVLIETLRKDNETLDNININFLNIYQRFKIHMVHENQKTDLKGTKSLIVDAKSAAPRLPGVTSYGVEADVSNY
;
A
#
# COMPACT_ATOMS: atom_id res chain seq x y z
N MET A 1 -8.92 -4.05 -13.17
CA MET A 1 -9.20 -2.60 -13.37
C MET A 1 -10.64 -2.42 -13.81
N TYR A 2 -11.31 -1.43 -13.28
CA TYR A 2 -12.65 -0.99 -13.69
C TYR A 2 -12.56 0.46 -14.18
N SER A 3 -13.23 0.79 -15.26
CA SER A 3 -13.25 2.14 -15.82
C SER A 3 -14.68 2.56 -16.12
N HIS A 4 -15.10 3.70 -15.58
CA HIS A 4 -16.42 4.28 -15.85
C HIS A 4 -16.30 5.45 -16.82
N PRO A 5 -17.17 5.55 -17.86
CA PRO A 5 -17.06 6.62 -18.87
C PRO A 5 -17.15 8.03 -18.31
N SER A 6 -17.89 8.21 -17.22
CA SER A 6 -18.07 9.49 -16.51
C SER A 6 -17.28 9.56 -15.22
N ALA A 7 -16.20 8.79 -15.09
CA ALA A 7 -15.39 8.79 -13.87
C ALA A 7 -14.83 10.19 -13.56
N LYS A 8 -15.04 10.64 -12.31
CA LYS A 8 -14.55 11.92 -11.78
C LYS A 8 -13.46 11.75 -10.74
N VAL A 9 -13.10 10.50 -10.40
CA VAL A 9 -12.07 10.16 -9.42
C VAL A 9 -11.36 8.89 -9.87
N ASP A 10 -10.07 8.79 -9.58
CA ASP A 10 -9.27 7.58 -9.78
C ASP A 10 -8.98 6.98 -8.40
N ILE A 11 -9.49 5.78 -8.12
CA ILE A 11 -9.19 5.02 -6.91
C ILE A 11 -8.07 4.04 -7.23
N VAL A 12 -6.95 4.12 -6.50
CA VAL A 12 -5.75 3.32 -6.74
C VAL A 12 -5.46 2.44 -5.54
N LEU A 13 -5.52 1.13 -5.74
CA LEU A 13 -5.25 0.15 -4.71
C LEU A 13 -3.81 -0.36 -4.81
N VAL A 14 -3.08 -0.40 -3.68
CA VAL A 14 -1.68 -0.83 -3.60
C VAL A 14 -1.55 -1.89 -2.50
N HIS A 15 -1.19 -3.11 -2.90
CA HIS A 15 -1.06 -4.24 -1.97
C HIS A 15 0.22 -4.19 -1.13
N GLY A 16 0.29 -5.04 -0.11
CA GLY A 16 1.43 -5.15 0.79
C GLY A 16 2.44 -6.22 0.39
N LEU A 17 3.31 -6.57 1.34
CA LEU A 17 4.32 -7.60 1.21
C LEU A 17 3.67 -8.97 0.92
N ASN A 18 4.31 -9.78 0.04
CA ASN A 18 3.79 -11.06 -0.44
C ASN A 18 2.36 -10.97 -1.00
N GLY A 19 1.88 -9.75 -1.24
CA GLY A 19 0.58 -9.48 -1.83
C GLY A 19 0.60 -9.72 -3.33
N ASP A 20 -0.59 -9.93 -3.85
CA ASP A 20 -0.87 -10.04 -5.27
C ASP A 20 -2.03 -9.10 -5.60
N PRO A 21 -2.00 -8.41 -6.75
CA PRO A 21 -3.01 -7.40 -7.08
C PRO A 21 -4.44 -7.93 -7.15
N GLN A 22 -4.63 -9.24 -7.33
CA GLN A 22 -5.95 -9.85 -7.31
C GLN A 22 -6.24 -10.51 -5.96
N ARG A 23 -5.32 -11.32 -5.45
CA ARG A 23 -5.53 -12.10 -4.23
C ARG A 23 -5.72 -11.22 -2.99
N THR A 24 -4.95 -10.13 -2.87
CA THR A 24 -5.06 -9.21 -1.73
C THR A 24 -6.45 -8.58 -1.62
N TRP A 25 -7.07 -8.29 -2.76
CA TRP A 25 -8.33 -7.57 -2.84
C TRP A 25 -9.53 -8.48 -3.13
N THR A 26 -9.34 -9.80 -3.02
CA THR A 26 -10.43 -10.77 -3.17
C THR A 26 -10.92 -11.19 -1.79
N ALA A 27 -12.17 -10.84 -1.47
CA ALA A 27 -12.83 -11.28 -0.24
C ALA A 27 -13.03 -12.80 -0.28
N LYS A 28 -12.63 -13.49 0.78
CA LYS A 28 -12.86 -14.94 0.91
C LYS A 28 -14.32 -15.19 1.28
N SER A 29 -14.96 -16.12 0.59
CA SER A 29 -16.28 -16.60 0.96
C SER A 29 -16.19 -17.99 1.58
N PRO A 30 -16.98 -18.32 2.60
CA PRO A 30 -17.07 -19.66 3.16
C PRO A 30 -17.42 -20.74 2.09
N ASN A 31 -18.10 -20.34 1.02
CA ASN A 31 -18.53 -21.22 -0.07
C ASN A 31 -17.51 -21.29 -1.24
N GLY A 32 -16.31 -20.76 -1.09
CA GLY A 32 -15.23 -20.83 -2.08
C GLY A 32 -15.30 -19.79 -3.22
N ASN A 33 -16.42 -19.11 -3.42
CA ASN A 33 -16.57 -18.06 -4.44
C ASN A 33 -16.22 -16.70 -3.83
N GLY A 34 -14.94 -16.32 -3.88
CA GLY A 34 -14.51 -15.01 -3.44
C GLY A 34 -14.92 -13.90 -4.42
N ALA A 35 -15.21 -12.69 -3.93
CA ALA A 35 -15.46 -11.51 -4.74
C ALA A 35 -14.20 -10.66 -4.85
N PHE A 36 -13.77 -10.32 -6.04
CA PHE A 36 -12.74 -9.31 -6.27
C PHE A 36 -13.37 -7.93 -6.10
N TRP A 37 -13.53 -7.52 -4.84
CA TRP A 37 -14.37 -6.39 -4.44
C TRP A 37 -14.04 -5.05 -5.14
N PRO A 38 -12.79 -4.74 -5.60
CA PRO A 38 -12.53 -3.51 -6.33
C PRO A 38 -13.28 -3.40 -7.67
N VAL A 39 -13.68 -4.53 -8.24
CA VAL A 39 -14.40 -4.59 -9.51
C VAL A 39 -15.84 -5.07 -9.34
N ASP A 40 -16.05 -6.04 -8.44
CA ASP A 40 -17.35 -6.70 -8.30
C ASP A 40 -18.33 -5.94 -7.38
N LEU A 41 -17.81 -5.23 -6.37
CA LEU A 41 -18.61 -4.58 -5.32
C LEU A 41 -18.46 -3.07 -5.30
N LEU A 42 -17.23 -2.54 -5.28
CA LEU A 42 -16.97 -1.11 -5.11
C LEU A 42 -17.66 -0.23 -6.15
N PRO A 43 -17.64 -0.55 -7.47
CA PRO A 43 -18.33 0.25 -8.46
C PRO A 43 -19.84 0.34 -8.20
N LYS A 44 -20.47 -0.77 -7.82
CA LYS A 44 -21.92 -0.81 -7.52
C LYS A 44 -22.27 0.05 -6.30
N SER A 45 -21.42 0.01 -5.26
CA SER A 45 -21.60 0.83 -4.08
C SER A 45 -21.45 2.32 -4.39
N LEU A 46 -20.51 2.67 -5.25
CA LEU A 46 -20.31 4.06 -5.69
C LEU A 46 -21.46 4.54 -6.58
N GLU A 47 -21.97 3.72 -7.49
CA GLU A 47 -23.12 4.04 -8.34
C GLU A 47 -24.38 4.28 -7.51
N ALA A 48 -24.59 3.52 -6.42
CA ALA A 48 -25.71 3.72 -5.50
C ALA A 48 -25.66 5.11 -4.83
N GLU A 49 -24.48 5.69 -4.66
CA GLU A 49 -24.24 7.04 -4.13
C GLU A 49 -24.09 8.10 -5.25
N ASN A 50 -24.43 7.74 -6.49
CA ASN A 50 -24.26 8.58 -7.69
C ASN A 50 -22.82 9.08 -7.87
N ALA A 51 -21.85 8.28 -7.47
CA ALA A 51 -20.42 8.52 -7.61
C ALA A 51 -19.82 7.62 -8.68
N HIS A 52 -18.98 8.17 -9.55
CA HIS A 52 -18.35 7.44 -10.65
C HIS A 52 -16.84 7.51 -10.55
N ALA A 53 -16.21 6.35 -10.48
CA ALA A 53 -14.75 6.22 -10.32
C ALA A 53 -14.15 5.26 -11.34
N ASN A 54 -12.88 5.49 -11.68
CA ASN A 54 -12.02 4.43 -12.16
C ASN A 54 -11.41 3.71 -10.96
N VAL A 55 -11.32 2.39 -11.03
CA VAL A 55 -10.69 1.58 -9.98
C VAL A 55 -9.48 0.88 -10.57
N LEU A 56 -8.31 1.24 -10.08
CA LEU A 56 -7.01 0.78 -10.55
C LEU A 56 -6.37 -0.07 -9.44
N VAL A 57 -5.80 -1.20 -9.81
CA VAL A 57 -5.04 -2.03 -8.88
C VAL A 57 -3.61 -2.08 -9.37
N TYR A 58 -2.68 -1.59 -8.55
CA TYR A 58 -1.26 -1.60 -8.84
C TYR A 58 -0.64 -2.89 -8.34
N GLY A 59 -0.02 -3.63 -9.26
CA GLY A 59 0.76 -4.82 -8.95
C GLY A 59 2.25 -4.53 -9.07
N TYR A 60 3.00 -4.91 -8.07
CA TYR A 60 4.46 -4.87 -8.07
C TYR A 60 5.01 -6.15 -7.45
N ASN A 61 6.26 -6.49 -7.75
CA ASN A 61 6.87 -7.66 -7.15
C ASN A 61 7.18 -7.37 -5.67
N ALA A 62 6.32 -7.84 -4.80
CA ALA A 62 6.47 -7.76 -3.35
C ALA A 62 6.96 -9.08 -2.75
N ASP A 63 7.46 -10.02 -3.57
CA ASP A 63 7.93 -11.32 -3.12
C ASP A 63 9.22 -11.20 -2.32
N VAL A 64 9.18 -11.78 -1.14
CA VAL A 64 10.32 -11.88 -0.23
C VAL A 64 11.41 -12.83 -0.75
N SER A 65 11.03 -13.75 -1.65
CA SER A 65 11.83 -14.93 -2.02
C SER A 65 12.52 -14.86 -3.39
N SER A 66 12.58 -13.73 -4.06
CA SER A 66 13.15 -13.63 -5.41
C SER A 66 14.66 -13.90 -5.41
N LYS A 67 15.05 -15.15 -5.63
CA LYS A 67 16.44 -15.61 -5.86
C LYS A 67 16.95 -15.35 -7.28
N LYS A 68 16.20 -14.69 -8.17
CA LYS A 68 16.64 -14.44 -9.54
C LYS A 68 17.53 -13.20 -9.60
N HIS A 69 18.80 -13.45 -9.87
CA HIS A 69 19.91 -12.53 -10.09
C HIS A 69 20.60 -12.02 -8.81
N GLY A 70 21.68 -12.68 -8.42
CA GLY A 70 22.89 -12.36 -7.65
C GLY A 70 23.15 -10.97 -7.03
N THR A 71 22.21 -10.06 -7.08
CA THR A 71 22.19 -8.78 -6.40
C THR A 71 20.97 -8.79 -5.47
N GLY A 72 21.20 -8.81 -4.16
CA GLY A 72 20.16 -8.64 -3.15
C GLY A 72 19.30 -7.40 -3.47
N PRO A 73 18.04 -7.32 -2.95
CA PRO A 73 17.26 -6.10 -3.08
C PRO A 73 18.11 -4.94 -2.57
N SER A 74 18.31 -3.97 -3.44
CA SER A 74 19.05 -2.77 -3.09
C SER A 74 18.25 -1.99 -2.04
N SER A 75 18.95 -1.21 -1.20
CA SER A 75 18.38 -0.17 -0.34
C SER A 75 17.40 0.76 -1.09
N ASN A 76 17.45 0.73 -2.42
CA ASN A 76 16.60 1.50 -3.31
C ASN A 76 15.31 0.80 -3.77
N TYR A 77 14.99 -0.41 -3.25
CA TYR A 77 13.83 -1.18 -3.70
C TYR A 77 12.51 -0.40 -3.61
N ILE A 78 12.21 0.16 -2.44
CA ILE A 78 11.00 0.97 -2.25
C ILE A 78 11.04 2.22 -3.14
N HIS A 79 12.19 2.84 -3.25
CA HIS A 79 12.38 4.02 -4.09
C HIS A 79 12.11 3.72 -5.58
N GLN A 80 12.68 2.64 -6.11
CA GLN A 80 12.48 2.23 -7.50
C GLN A 80 11.03 1.88 -7.81
N HIS A 81 10.35 1.16 -6.91
CA HIS A 81 8.92 0.86 -7.06
C HIS A 81 8.05 2.11 -6.94
N ALA A 82 8.43 3.07 -6.10
CA ALA A 82 7.73 4.34 -5.98
C ALA A 82 7.84 5.17 -7.27
N GLN A 83 9.03 5.27 -7.85
CA GLN A 83 9.23 5.91 -9.15
C GLN A 83 8.44 5.23 -10.26
N THR A 84 8.47 3.89 -10.29
CA THR A 84 7.73 3.09 -11.26
C THR A 84 6.22 3.31 -11.13
N LEU A 85 5.69 3.34 -9.90
CA LEU A 85 4.28 3.63 -9.63
C LEU A 85 3.88 5.00 -10.16
N VAL A 86 4.67 6.03 -9.86
CA VAL A 86 4.41 7.40 -10.35
C VAL A 86 4.44 7.44 -11.88
N THR A 87 5.43 6.83 -12.49
CA THR A 87 5.59 6.82 -13.95
C THR A 87 4.41 6.12 -14.65
N PHE A 88 4.08 4.90 -14.21
CA PHE A 88 2.97 4.14 -14.81
C PHE A 88 1.63 4.82 -14.60
N LEU A 89 1.36 5.32 -13.39
CA LEU A 89 0.10 5.99 -13.12
C LEU A 89 -0.04 7.30 -13.93
N THR A 90 1.04 8.07 -14.04
CA THR A 90 1.06 9.27 -14.88
C THR A 90 0.75 8.93 -16.34
N THR A 91 1.46 7.93 -16.90
CA THR A 91 1.27 7.49 -18.29
C THR A 91 -0.15 6.99 -18.53
N TYR A 92 -0.68 6.16 -17.61
CA TYR A 92 -2.05 5.66 -17.68
C TYR A 92 -3.07 6.81 -17.68
N ARG A 93 -2.96 7.74 -16.73
CA ARG A 93 -3.88 8.88 -16.59
C ARG A 93 -3.82 9.81 -17.81
N LYS A 94 -2.64 10.02 -18.40
CA LYS A 94 -2.49 10.77 -19.66
C LYS A 94 -3.22 10.06 -20.80
N SER A 95 -3.04 8.76 -20.96
CA SER A 95 -3.68 7.97 -22.02
C SER A 95 -5.21 7.94 -21.89
N ARG A 96 -5.73 8.01 -20.65
CA ARG A 96 -7.16 8.02 -20.34
C ARG A 96 -7.76 9.42 -20.23
N LYS A 97 -6.94 10.47 -20.34
CA LYS A 97 -7.36 11.88 -20.16
C LYS A 97 -7.96 12.16 -18.78
N THR A 98 -7.47 11.46 -17.76
CA THR A 98 -7.93 11.60 -16.36
C THR A 98 -6.93 12.35 -15.46
N THR A 99 -5.95 13.03 -16.03
CA THR A 99 -4.89 13.72 -15.29
C THR A 99 -5.40 14.76 -14.29
N ARG A 100 -6.62 15.25 -14.48
CA ARG A 100 -7.28 16.20 -13.56
C ARG A 100 -8.18 15.55 -12.52
N ASN A 101 -8.47 14.27 -12.65
CA ASN A 101 -9.27 13.56 -11.66
C ASN A 101 -8.51 13.53 -10.33
N PRO A 102 -9.18 13.79 -9.19
CA PRO A 102 -8.57 13.52 -7.90
C PRO A 102 -8.24 12.03 -7.76
N ILE A 103 -7.18 11.75 -7.01
CA ILE A 103 -6.75 10.38 -6.68
C ILE A 103 -7.11 10.08 -5.23
N ILE A 104 -7.72 8.90 -5.01
CA ILE A 104 -7.87 8.30 -3.70
C ILE A 104 -7.04 7.01 -3.68
N TRP A 105 -6.12 6.93 -2.73
CA TRP A 105 -5.30 5.75 -2.50
C TRP A 105 -5.94 4.82 -1.48
N VAL A 106 -5.89 3.53 -1.75
CA VAL A 106 -6.19 2.48 -0.77
C VAL A 106 -4.95 1.61 -0.67
N ALA A 107 -4.24 1.71 0.43
CA ALA A 107 -2.90 1.14 0.56
C ALA A 107 -2.83 0.18 1.76
N HIS A 108 -2.50 -1.07 1.51
CA HIS A 108 -2.41 -2.12 2.52
C HIS A 108 -0.96 -2.36 2.95
N SER A 109 -0.69 -2.38 4.26
CA SER A 109 0.60 -2.78 4.84
C SER A 109 1.78 -2.03 4.20
N LEU A 110 2.79 -2.73 3.64
CA LEU A 110 3.95 -2.16 2.92
C LEU A 110 3.54 -1.24 1.76
N GLY A 111 2.37 -1.50 1.14
CA GLY A 111 1.84 -0.64 0.08
C GLY A 111 1.62 0.80 0.54
N GLY A 112 1.33 1.02 1.83
CA GLY A 112 1.23 2.35 2.42
C GLY A 112 2.57 3.09 2.47
N ILE A 113 3.65 2.40 2.79
CA ILE A 113 5.01 2.95 2.74
C ILE A 113 5.38 3.30 1.28
N LEU A 114 5.02 2.42 0.34
CA LEU A 114 5.25 2.67 -1.08
C LEU A 114 4.50 3.93 -1.57
N VAL A 115 3.24 4.11 -1.17
CA VAL A 115 2.44 5.31 -1.51
C VAL A 115 3.05 6.56 -0.89
N LYS A 116 3.48 6.54 0.37
CA LYS A 116 4.18 7.69 0.99
C LYS A 116 5.42 8.08 0.18
N ARG A 117 6.26 7.10 -0.16
CA ARG A 117 7.46 7.35 -0.95
C ARG A 117 7.16 7.83 -2.37
N ALA A 118 6.09 7.33 -3.00
CA ALA A 118 5.63 7.77 -4.31
C ALA A 118 5.16 9.24 -4.29
N LEU A 119 4.43 9.64 -3.25
CA LEU A 119 3.98 11.03 -3.08
C LEU A 119 5.14 11.98 -2.80
N GLU A 120 6.09 11.58 -1.97
CA GLU A 120 7.32 12.33 -1.73
C GLU A 120 8.13 12.51 -3.02
N HIS A 121 8.33 11.40 -3.78
CA HIS A 121 9.00 11.46 -5.07
C HIS A 121 8.27 12.39 -6.03
N SER A 122 6.96 12.24 -6.16
CA SER A 122 6.13 13.08 -7.04
C SER A 122 6.20 14.57 -6.65
N ASP A 123 6.17 14.89 -5.35
CA ASP A 123 6.31 16.29 -4.89
C ASP A 123 7.70 16.85 -5.14
N SER A 124 8.76 16.02 -5.08
CA SER A 124 10.15 16.45 -5.28
C SER A 124 10.51 16.79 -6.72
N VAL A 125 9.69 16.42 -7.71
CA VAL A 125 9.95 16.68 -9.13
C VAL A 125 9.87 18.19 -9.40
N ARG A 126 10.99 18.76 -9.89
CA ARG A 126 11.12 20.19 -10.21
C ARG A 126 11.55 20.43 -11.66
N VAL A 127 11.84 19.35 -12.41
CA VAL A 127 12.27 19.45 -13.81
C VAL A 127 11.05 19.62 -14.70
N ALA A 128 11.06 20.63 -15.56
CA ALA A 128 9.93 20.98 -16.45
C ALA A 128 9.48 19.77 -17.30
N ASP A 129 10.43 18.99 -17.84
CA ASP A 129 10.13 17.83 -18.68
C ASP A 129 9.42 16.69 -17.92
N HIS A 130 9.41 16.74 -16.58
CA HIS A 130 8.80 15.75 -15.70
C HIS A 130 7.64 16.30 -14.86
N GLU A 131 7.15 17.51 -15.18
CA GLU A 131 6.07 18.17 -14.43
C GLU A 131 4.80 17.28 -14.34
N ASP A 132 4.56 16.48 -15.36
CA ASP A 132 3.48 15.49 -15.35
C ASP A 132 3.54 14.51 -14.17
N TYR A 133 4.74 14.13 -13.71
CA TYR A 133 4.91 13.24 -12.57
C TYR A 133 4.48 13.90 -11.26
N ARG A 134 4.64 15.20 -11.15
CA ARG A 134 4.15 15.97 -10.01
C ARG A 134 2.64 15.99 -9.93
N SER A 135 1.95 15.75 -11.04
CA SER A 135 0.49 15.67 -11.07
C SER A 135 -0.08 14.60 -10.14
N ILE A 136 0.67 13.53 -9.83
CA ILE A 136 0.24 12.48 -8.91
C ILE A 136 0.09 13.05 -7.49
N TYR A 137 1.09 13.79 -7.01
CA TYR A 137 1.01 14.48 -5.73
C TYR A 137 -0.10 15.54 -5.72
N VAL A 138 -0.15 16.39 -6.74
CA VAL A 138 -1.11 17.49 -6.83
C VAL A 138 -2.54 16.98 -6.89
N SER A 139 -2.81 15.90 -7.63
CA SER A 139 -4.14 15.31 -7.77
C SER A 139 -4.53 14.41 -6.59
N THR A 140 -3.62 14.03 -5.71
CA THR A 140 -3.98 13.21 -4.55
C THR A 140 -4.89 13.99 -3.63
N TYR A 141 -6.10 13.48 -3.45
CA TYR A 141 -7.12 14.01 -2.54
C TYR A 141 -7.09 13.32 -1.19
N GLY A 142 -7.02 11.99 -1.18
CA GLY A 142 -7.10 11.23 0.05
C GLY A 142 -6.35 9.91 0.02
N ILE A 143 -6.09 9.38 1.21
CA ILE A 143 -5.38 8.12 1.40
C ILE A 143 -6.06 7.33 2.50
N ILE A 144 -6.37 6.07 2.22
CA ILE A 144 -6.84 5.09 3.19
C ILE A 144 -5.70 4.11 3.42
N PHE A 145 -5.12 4.13 4.61
CA PHE A 145 -4.11 3.18 5.04
C PHE A 145 -4.75 2.02 5.79
N LEU A 146 -4.49 0.80 5.35
CA LEU A 146 -4.99 -0.44 5.96
C LEU A 146 -3.81 -1.18 6.58
N GLY A 147 -3.69 -1.21 7.91
CA GLY A 147 -2.62 -1.89 8.62
C GLY A 147 -1.20 -1.45 8.21
N THR A 148 -1.02 -0.19 7.85
CA THR A 148 0.28 0.37 7.46
C THR A 148 1.04 0.81 8.70
N PRO A 149 2.32 0.44 8.87
CA PRO A 149 3.14 0.96 9.97
C PRO A 149 3.53 2.42 9.69
N HIS A 150 3.25 3.30 10.64
CA HIS A 150 3.52 4.73 10.54
C HIS A 150 4.62 5.19 11.51
N ASP A 151 5.06 4.33 12.42
CA ASP A 151 6.10 4.61 13.40
C ASP A 151 7.33 3.72 13.12
N GLY A 152 8.49 4.35 12.97
CA GLY A 152 9.75 3.65 12.72
C GLY A 152 10.28 2.87 13.91
N SER A 153 9.91 3.27 15.12
CA SER A 153 10.39 2.60 16.37
C SER A 153 9.89 1.15 16.47
N GLU A 154 8.80 0.79 15.78
CA GLU A 154 8.23 -0.56 15.78
C GLU A 154 8.59 -1.40 14.54
N LEU A 155 9.42 -0.89 13.65
CA LEU A 155 9.83 -1.62 12.44
C LEU A 155 10.53 -2.95 12.75
N ALA A 156 11.18 -3.07 13.90
CA ALA A 156 11.77 -4.35 14.35
C ALA A 156 10.68 -5.38 14.70
N SER A 157 9.60 -4.96 15.36
CA SER A 157 8.46 -5.82 15.67
C SER A 157 7.68 -6.16 14.40
N TRP A 158 7.52 -5.19 13.49
CA TRP A 158 6.92 -5.39 12.18
C TRP A 158 7.75 -6.34 11.30
N GLY A 159 9.10 -6.22 11.30
CA GLY A 159 9.99 -7.17 10.65
C GLY A 159 9.79 -8.60 11.15
N SER A 160 9.58 -8.77 12.46
CA SER A 160 9.30 -10.07 13.08
C SER A 160 7.90 -10.59 12.69
N ALA A 161 6.90 -9.72 12.61
CA ALA A 161 5.56 -10.07 12.15
C ALA A 161 5.55 -10.44 10.66
N LEU A 162 6.29 -9.71 9.82
CA LEU A 162 6.48 -10.03 8.39
C LEU A 162 7.19 -11.40 8.22
N GLN A 163 8.17 -11.70 9.07
CA GLN A 163 8.84 -13.00 9.08
C GLN A 163 7.88 -14.12 9.47
N GLY A 164 6.94 -13.85 10.39
CA GLY A 164 5.85 -14.76 10.74
C GLY A 164 4.91 -15.02 9.55
N MET A 165 4.52 -13.97 8.81
CA MET A 165 3.70 -14.09 7.60
C MET A 165 4.44 -14.82 6.46
N ALA A 166 5.73 -14.55 6.25
CA ALA A 166 6.57 -15.29 5.30
C ALA A 166 6.70 -16.77 5.66
N GLY A 167 6.62 -17.11 6.93
CA GLY A 167 6.65 -18.50 7.41
C GLY A 167 5.41 -19.35 7.07
N HIS A 168 4.33 -18.77 6.52
CA HIS A 168 3.20 -19.49 5.95
C HIS A 168 3.48 -20.00 4.51
N VAL A 169 4.57 -19.54 3.89
CA VAL A 169 5.05 -20.12 2.63
C VAL A 169 5.91 -21.34 2.98
N PRO A 170 5.68 -22.53 2.38
CA PRO A 170 6.41 -23.75 2.71
C PRO A 170 7.93 -23.52 2.62
N ARG A 171 8.66 -23.91 3.66
CA ARG A 171 10.15 -23.79 3.76
C ARG A 171 10.93 -24.38 2.57
N LYS A 172 10.30 -25.21 1.76
CA LYS A 172 10.88 -25.77 0.53
C LYS A 172 11.24 -24.72 -0.53
N PHE A 173 10.73 -23.50 -0.38
CA PHE A 173 11.01 -22.38 -1.29
C PHE A 173 12.03 -21.36 -0.72
N PHE A 174 12.52 -21.57 0.51
CA PHE A 174 13.45 -20.67 1.19
C PHE A 174 14.70 -21.41 1.64
N ASP A 175 15.82 -21.25 0.94
CA ASP A 175 17.16 -21.64 1.42
C ASP A 175 17.94 -20.48 2.07
N SER A 176 17.33 -19.30 2.25
CA SER A 176 17.95 -18.14 2.86
C SER A 176 16.89 -17.20 3.45
N GLU A 177 17.27 -16.38 4.44
CA GLU A 177 16.39 -15.34 4.97
C GLU A 177 15.89 -14.46 3.81
N PRO A 178 14.61 -14.04 3.88
CA PRO A 178 14.02 -13.22 2.85
C PRO A 178 14.77 -11.88 2.73
N VAL A 179 15.46 -11.68 1.64
CA VAL A 179 16.34 -10.51 1.41
C VAL A 179 15.59 -9.19 1.60
N LEU A 180 14.31 -9.13 1.24
CA LEU A 180 13.50 -7.93 1.44
C LEU A 180 13.27 -7.64 2.94
N ILE A 181 13.02 -8.65 3.76
CA ILE A 181 12.89 -8.49 5.21
C ILE A 181 14.22 -8.07 5.82
N GLU A 182 15.33 -8.67 5.38
CA GLU A 182 16.66 -8.28 5.84
C GLU A 182 16.96 -6.82 5.43
N THR A 183 16.61 -6.42 4.20
CA THR A 183 16.74 -5.04 3.74
C THR A 183 15.86 -4.10 4.57
N LEU A 184 14.59 -4.45 4.80
CA LEU A 184 13.69 -3.65 5.63
C LEU A 184 14.17 -3.56 7.10
N ARG A 185 14.83 -4.60 7.62
CA ARG A 185 15.45 -4.57 8.97
C ARG A 185 16.75 -3.76 9.01
N LYS A 186 17.58 -3.82 7.97
CA LYS A 186 18.81 -3.06 7.85
C LYS A 186 18.58 -1.59 7.50
N ASP A 187 17.50 -1.33 6.75
CA ASP A 187 17.11 0.00 6.28
C ASP A 187 16.03 0.65 7.18
N ASN A 188 16.07 0.40 8.50
CA ASN A 188 15.19 1.10 9.45
C ASN A 188 15.25 2.62 9.24
N GLU A 189 16.43 3.16 8.97
CA GLU A 189 16.61 4.58 8.69
C GLU A 189 15.87 5.03 7.42
N THR A 190 15.82 4.21 6.37
CA THR A 190 15.08 4.53 5.14
C THR A 190 13.58 4.59 5.38
N LEU A 191 13.02 3.65 6.16
CA LEU A 191 11.58 3.62 6.48
C LEU A 191 11.19 4.76 7.43
N ASP A 192 12.03 5.05 8.42
CA ASP A 192 11.88 6.21 9.30
C ASP A 192 11.89 7.51 8.51
N ASN A 193 12.85 7.67 7.61
CA ASN A 193 12.96 8.84 6.76
C ASN A 193 11.72 9.02 5.87
N ILE A 194 11.15 7.93 5.29
CA ILE A 194 9.92 7.99 4.52
C ILE A 194 8.76 8.48 5.40
N ASN A 195 8.64 7.95 6.63
CA ASN A 195 7.59 8.37 7.55
C ASN A 195 7.77 9.83 7.98
N ILE A 196 8.98 10.24 8.35
CA ILE A 196 9.32 11.62 8.73
C ILE A 196 9.07 12.59 7.57
N ASN A 197 9.52 12.25 6.36
CA ASN A 197 9.33 13.10 5.19
C ASN A 197 7.86 13.24 4.81
N PHE A 198 7.07 12.17 4.97
CA PHE A 198 5.64 12.21 4.74
C PHE A 198 4.92 13.19 5.69
N LEU A 199 5.43 13.40 6.91
CA LEU A 199 4.89 14.39 7.85
C LEU A 199 5.00 15.83 7.33
N ASN A 200 5.87 16.11 6.37
CA ASN A 200 5.97 17.42 5.75
C ASN A 200 4.86 17.71 4.74
N ILE A 201 4.18 16.66 4.25
CA ILE A 201 3.20 16.78 3.17
C ILE A 201 1.80 16.24 3.52
N TYR A 202 1.64 15.49 4.62
CA TYR A 202 0.42 14.74 4.92
C TYR A 202 -0.82 15.64 5.13
N GLN A 203 -0.65 16.83 5.67
CA GLN A 203 -1.75 17.74 5.99
C GLN A 203 -2.55 18.18 4.76
N ARG A 204 -1.98 18.01 3.57
CA ARG A 204 -2.65 18.27 2.30
C ARG A 204 -3.76 17.25 2.00
N PHE A 205 -3.69 16.06 2.55
CA PHE A 205 -4.53 14.92 2.19
C PHE A 205 -5.61 14.66 3.25
N LYS A 206 -6.75 14.12 2.80
CA LYS A 206 -7.72 13.48 3.68
C LYS A 206 -7.23 12.08 4.00
N ILE A 207 -6.85 11.83 5.25
CA ILE A 207 -6.22 10.56 5.63
C ILE A 207 -7.13 9.79 6.58
N HIS A 208 -7.34 8.53 6.24
CA HIS A 208 -7.98 7.53 7.07
C HIS A 208 -6.99 6.41 7.37
N MET A 209 -6.83 6.08 8.64
CA MET A 209 -5.97 5.00 9.10
C MET A 209 -6.83 3.91 9.73
N VAL A 210 -6.78 2.73 9.16
CA VAL A 210 -7.53 1.56 9.62
C VAL A 210 -6.54 0.58 10.24
N HIS A 211 -6.81 0.17 11.47
CA HIS A 211 -6.01 -0.81 12.20
C HIS A 211 -6.87 -2.00 12.63
N GLU A 212 -6.21 -3.15 12.76
CA GLU A 212 -6.83 -4.37 13.23
C GLU A 212 -6.98 -4.36 14.76
N ASN A 213 -8.13 -4.80 15.25
CA ASN A 213 -8.36 -5.04 16.68
C ASN A 213 -8.16 -6.52 17.05
N GLN A 214 -8.13 -7.42 16.07
CA GLN A 214 -7.93 -8.85 16.29
C GLN A 214 -6.47 -9.26 16.02
N LYS A 215 -5.97 -10.14 16.90
CA LYS A 215 -4.62 -10.69 16.74
C LYS A 215 -4.62 -11.79 15.67
N THR A 216 -3.71 -11.68 14.72
CA THR A 216 -3.48 -12.73 13.72
C THR A 216 -2.77 -13.92 14.36
N ASP A 217 -3.21 -15.14 14.06
CA ASP A 217 -2.56 -16.37 14.52
C ASP A 217 -1.32 -16.66 13.66
N LEU A 218 -0.16 -16.46 14.26
CA LEU A 218 1.14 -16.76 13.67
C LEU A 218 1.70 -18.03 14.31
N LYS A 219 1.41 -19.20 13.73
CA LYS A 219 1.91 -20.52 14.20
C LYS A 219 1.59 -20.80 15.67
N GLY A 220 0.35 -20.58 16.08
CA GLY A 220 -0.09 -20.83 17.45
C GLY A 220 0.19 -19.69 18.43
N THR A 221 0.80 -18.61 17.98
CA THR A 221 0.96 -17.38 18.76
C THR A 221 0.11 -16.27 18.16
N LYS A 222 -0.88 -15.81 18.90
CA LYS A 222 -1.73 -14.68 18.48
C LYS A 222 -0.99 -13.36 18.70
N SER A 223 -0.70 -12.62 17.63
CA SER A 223 -0.04 -11.33 17.68
C SER A 223 -0.73 -10.33 16.77
N LEU A 224 -0.75 -9.05 17.16
CA LEU A 224 -1.05 -7.96 16.23
C LEU A 224 0.17 -7.81 15.30
N ILE A 225 -0.08 -7.72 14.00
CA ILE A 225 0.99 -7.55 13.01
C ILE A 225 1.51 -6.12 13.05
N VAL A 226 0.58 -5.15 13.20
CA VAL A 226 0.93 -3.75 13.43
C VAL A 226 0.22 -3.31 14.69
N ASP A 227 0.95 -2.76 15.67
CA ASP A 227 0.35 -2.19 16.88
C ASP A 227 -0.56 -1.01 16.48
N ALA A 228 -1.67 -0.85 17.19
CA ALA A 228 -2.64 0.23 16.98
C ALA A 228 -1.99 1.63 17.01
N LYS A 229 -0.96 1.85 17.82
CA LYS A 229 -0.21 3.12 17.85
C LYS A 229 0.58 3.35 16.56
N SER A 230 1.20 2.29 16.05
CA SER A 230 1.98 2.35 14.80
C SER A 230 1.07 2.44 13.58
N ALA A 231 -0.05 1.71 13.57
CA ALA A 231 -1.01 1.73 12.47
C ALA A 231 -1.87 2.99 12.42
N ALA A 232 -2.06 3.64 13.56
CA ALA A 232 -2.93 4.81 13.68
C ALA A 232 -2.37 5.84 14.67
N PRO A 233 -1.20 6.44 14.39
CA PRO A 233 -0.64 7.50 15.22
C PRO A 233 -1.60 8.69 15.29
N ARG A 234 -1.67 9.34 16.45
CA ARG A 234 -2.51 10.53 16.65
C ARG A 234 -1.91 11.73 15.92
N LEU A 235 -2.26 11.87 14.65
CA LEU A 235 -1.87 13.02 13.84
C LEU A 235 -3.05 13.99 13.67
N PRO A 236 -2.84 15.31 13.80
CA PRO A 236 -3.89 16.29 13.56
C PRO A 236 -4.52 16.15 12.16
N GLY A 237 -5.87 16.12 12.11
CA GLY A 237 -6.60 16.03 10.84
C GLY A 237 -6.68 14.63 10.22
N VAL A 238 -6.17 13.60 10.93
CA VAL A 238 -6.26 12.20 10.49
C VAL A 238 -7.37 11.49 11.26
N THR A 239 -8.18 10.71 10.55
CA THR A 239 -9.23 9.88 11.16
C THR A 239 -8.74 8.43 11.28
N SER A 240 -8.90 7.83 12.47
CA SER A 240 -8.47 6.46 12.74
C SER A 240 -9.66 5.58 13.09
N TYR A 241 -9.65 4.35 12.58
CA TYR A 241 -10.70 3.34 12.81
C TYR A 241 -10.07 2.01 13.21
N GLY A 242 -10.62 1.40 14.26
CA GLY A 242 -10.37 0.00 14.57
C GLY A 242 -11.39 -0.89 13.87
N VAL A 243 -10.95 -1.98 13.26
CA VAL A 243 -11.82 -3.00 12.66
C VAL A 243 -11.65 -4.33 13.39
N GLU A 244 -12.77 -5.04 13.59
CA GLU A 244 -12.79 -6.36 14.21
C GLU A 244 -12.40 -7.44 13.18
N ALA A 245 -11.19 -7.30 12.62
CA ALA A 245 -10.59 -8.20 11.66
C ALA A 245 -9.09 -8.36 11.94
N ASP A 246 -8.49 -9.42 11.39
CA ASP A 246 -7.04 -9.61 11.31
C ASP A 246 -6.55 -9.38 9.88
N VAL A 247 -5.23 -9.24 9.69
CA VAL A 247 -4.60 -8.98 8.38
C VAL A 247 -4.89 -10.07 7.33
N SER A 248 -5.29 -11.27 7.74
CA SER A 248 -5.60 -12.36 6.81
C SER A 248 -7.02 -12.26 6.21
N ASN A 249 -7.84 -11.34 6.69
CA ASN A 249 -9.25 -11.19 6.34
C ASN A 249 -9.57 -9.89 5.57
N TYR A 250 -8.56 -9.12 5.17
CA TYR A 250 -8.72 -7.99 4.23
C TYR A 250 -8.81 -8.45 2.79
#